data_4f454fd3f0c8d796458fa64ac639852d
#
_entry.id   4f454fd3f0c8d796458fa64ac639852d
#
_cell.length_a   1.000
_cell.length_b   1.000
_cell.length_c   1.000
_cell.angle_alpha   90.00
_cell.angle_beta   90.00
_cell.angle_gamma   90.00
#
_symmetry.space_group_name_H-M   'P 1'
#
loop_
_entity.id
_entity.type
_entity.pdbx_description
1 polymer ?
#
loop_
_entity_poly.entity_id
_entity_poly.type
_entity_poly.pdbx_seq_one_letter_code
_entity_poly.pdbx_strand_id
1 'polypeptide(L)'
;MSEFGSVKWMGDKIELIELFKALYVSGRIVSTQTELIKLFEAFFKIDLRNHSKAFNDLKNRNNGSETLFLNTLKEKLKEWITK
;
A
#
# COMPACT_ATOMS: atom_id res chain seq x y z
N MET A 1 6.51 -13.90 -19.53
CA MET A 1 6.32 -14.50 -18.21
C MET A 1 6.68 -13.51 -17.13
N SER A 2 5.90 -13.46 -16.06
CA SER A 2 6.14 -12.52 -14.98
C SER A 2 7.16 -13.07 -13.99
N GLU A 3 8.12 -12.23 -13.57
CA GLU A 3 9.07 -12.58 -12.53
C GLU A 3 8.38 -12.78 -11.18
N PHE A 4 7.19 -12.20 -11.02
CA PHE A 4 6.47 -12.19 -9.74
C PHE A 4 5.25 -13.10 -9.77
N GLY A 5 5.29 -14.14 -10.58
CA GLY A 5 4.13 -14.93 -10.97
C GLY A 5 3.21 -15.42 -9.86
N SER A 6 3.75 -15.74 -8.69
CA SER A 6 2.95 -16.30 -7.60
C SER A 6 2.57 -15.28 -6.53
N VAL A 7 3.02 -14.04 -6.63
CA VAL A 7 2.71 -13.01 -5.62
C VAL A 7 1.37 -12.38 -5.94
N LYS A 8 0.46 -12.40 -4.98
CA LYS A 8 -0.88 -11.85 -5.14
C LYS A 8 -1.22 -10.94 -3.96
N TRP A 9 -1.98 -9.89 -4.24
CA TRP A 9 -2.51 -9.03 -3.19
C TRP A 9 -3.87 -9.58 -2.77
N MET A 10 -3.97 -9.97 -1.51
CA MET A 10 -5.20 -10.57 -0.96
C MET A 10 -6.06 -9.59 -0.18
N GLY A 11 -5.58 -8.38 0.03
CA GLY A 11 -6.33 -7.36 0.73
C GLY A 11 -7.12 -6.47 -0.21
N ASP A 12 -7.74 -5.44 0.35
CA ASP A 12 -8.46 -4.44 -0.44
C ASP A 12 -7.49 -3.53 -1.17
N LYS A 13 -7.95 -2.95 -2.27
CA LYS A 13 -7.12 -1.99 -3.01
C LYS A 13 -6.74 -0.80 -2.17
N ILE A 14 -7.65 -0.32 -1.32
CA ILE A 14 -7.37 0.84 -0.47
C ILE A 14 -6.23 0.54 0.52
N GLU A 15 -6.11 -0.71 0.96
CA GLU A 15 -5.01 -1.12 1.83
C GLU A 15 -3.67 -1.02 1.10
N LEU A 16 -3.65 -1.47 -0.15
CA LEU A 16 -2.43 -1.38 -0.95
C LEU A 16 -2.07 0.09 -1.24
N ILE A 17 -3.07 0.91 -1.51
CA ILE A 17 -2.88 2.35 -1.73
C ILE A 17 -2.33 3.02 -0.47
N GLU A 18 -2.84 2.63 0.69
CA GLU A 18 -2.34 3.15 1.96
C GLU A 18 -0.85 2.83 2.14
N LEU A 19 -0.49 1.58 1.89
CA LEU A 19 0.92 1.14 1.96
C LEU A 19 1.79 1.91 0.96
N PHE A 20 1.31 2.01 -0.27
CA PHE A 20 2.02 2.74 -1.32
C PHE A 20 2.27 4.19 -0.92
N LYS A 21 1.22 4.88 -0.48
CA LYS A 21 1.34 6.31 -0.18
C LYS A 21 2.24 6.55 1.03
N ALA A 22 2.13 5.72 2.06
CA ALA A 22 2.99 5.83 3.22
C ALA A 22 4.45 5.64 2.84
N LEU A 23 4.72 4.66 2.00
CA LEU A 23 6.07 4.38 1.54
C LEU A 23 6.61 5.53 0.70
N TYR A 24 5.78 6.06 -0.19
CA TYR A 24 6.16 7.17 -1.06
C TYR A 24 6.48 8.44 -0.25
N VAL A 25 5.60 8.83 0.67
CA VAL A 25 5.79 10.07 1.45
C VAL A 25 6.86 9.92 2.52
N SER A 26 7.23 8.70 2.87
CA SER A 26 8.29 8.48 3.87
C SER A 26 9.67 8.89 3.37
N GLY A 27 9.82 9.02 2.06
CA GLY A 27 11.11 9.36 1.46
C GLY A 27 12.10 8.21 1.41
N ARG A 28 11.68 7.00 1.77
CA ARG A 28 12.58 5.85 1.75
C ARG A 28 12.83 5.29 0.36
N ILE A 29 11.97 5.68 -0.59
CA ILE A 29 12.11 5.28 -1.99
C ILE A 29 12.19 6.53 -2.84
N VAL A 30 13.19 6.59 -3.71
CA VAL A 30 13.37 7.71 -4.63
C VAL A 30 12.72 7.34 -5.96
N SER A 31 11.58 7.97 -6.25
CA SER A 31 10.79 7.63 -7.43
C SER A 31 9.73 8.70 -7.62
N THR A 32 9.20 8.81 -8.83
CA THR A 32 7.99 9.60 -9.02
C THR A 32 6.82 8.76 -8.54
N GLN A 33 5.72 9.43 -8.19
CA GLN A 33 4.52 8.73 -7.75
C GLN A 33 4.00 7.80 -8.85
N THR A 34 4.02 8.26 -10.09
CA THR A 34 3.56 7.48 -11.24
C THR A 34 4.38 6.20 -11.42
N GLU A 35 5.70 6.31 -11.32
CA GLU A 35 6.58 5.15 -11.46
C GLU A 35 6.34 4.12 -10.36
N LEU A 36 6.18 4.59 -9.14
CA LEU A 36 5.97 3.68 -8.02
C LEU A 36 4.63 2.98 -8.11
N ILE A 37 3.58 3.69 -8.56
CA ILE A 37 2.27 3.07 -8.79
C ILE A 37 2.36 1.98 -9.84
N LYS A 38 3.06 2.25 -10.94
CA LYS A 38 3.23 1.24 -12.00
C LYS A 38 3.98 0.02 -11.50
N LEU A 39 4.97 0.24 -10.66
CA LEU A 39 5.72 -0.87 -10.07
C LEU A 39 4.80 -1.74 -9.20
N PHE A 40 3.98 -1.12 -8.36
CA PHE A 40 3.03 -1.84 -7.52
C PHE A 40 2.02 -2.61 -8.35
N GLU A 41 1.51 -1.99 -9.42
CA GLU A 41 0.57 -2.67 -10.32
C GLU A 41 1.19 -3.91 -10.94
N ALA A 42 2.43 -3.77 -11.41
CA ALA A 42 3.13 -4.88 -12.07
C ALA A 42 3.45 -5.99 -11.06
N PHE A 43 3.93 -5.61 -9.89
CA PHE A 43 4.33 -6.58 -8.87
C PHE A 43 3.15 -7.39 -8.36
N PHE A 44 2.05 -6.73 -8.04
CA PHE A 44 0.87 -7.38 -7.46
C PHE A 44 -0.20 -7.73 -8.50
N LYS A 45 0.01 -7.37 -9.76
CA LYS A 45 -0.94 -7.62 -10.85
C LYS A 45 -2.32 -7.07 -10.52
N ILE A 46 -2.37 -5.84 -10.05
CA ILE A 46 -3.60 -5.19 -9.62
C ILE A 46 -3.72 -3.83 -10.30
N ASP A 47 -4.93 -3.43 -10.62
CA ASP A 47 -5.21 -2.15 -11.30
C ASP A 47 -5.38 -1.04 -10.26
N LEU A 48 -4.50 -0.05 -10.31
CA LEU A 48 -4.52 1.09 -9.40
C LEU A 48 -4.86 2.39 -10.11
N ARG A 49 -5.57 2.33 -11.24
CA ARG A 49 -5.91 3.53 -12.01
C ARG A 49 -6.75 4.54 -11.23
N ASN A 50 -7.55 4.06 -10.28
CA ASN A 50 -8.41 4.92 -9.47
C ASN A 50 -7.73 5.42 -8.20
N HIS A 51 -6.41 5.48 -8.19
CA HIS A 51 -5.67 5.86 -6.99
C HIS A 51 -5.99 7.27 -6.48
N SER A 52 -6.35 8.20 -7.37
CA SER A 52 -6.72 9.56 -6.94
C SER A 52 -7.92 9.56 -6.00
N LYS A 53 -8.92 8.75 -6.32
CA LYS A 53 -10.09 8.61 -5.47
C LYS A 53 -9.70 7.98 -4.13
N ALA A 54 -8.87 6.94 -4.19
CA ALA A 54 -8.40 6.27 -2.98
C ALA A 54 -7.60 7.22 -2.10
N PHE A 55 -6.78 8.10 -2.69
CA PHE A 55 -6.05 9.10 -1.93
C PHE A 55 -7.00 10.05 -1.21
N ASN A 56 -8.08 10.48 -1.88
CA ASN A 56 -9.07 11.32 -1.25
C ASN A 56 -9.77 10.61 -0.11
N ASP A 57 -10.09 9.33 -0.29
CA ASP A 57 -10.71 8.52 0.75
C ASP A 57 -9.79 8.42 1.97
N LEU A 58 -8.50 8.24 1.74
CA LEU A 58 -7.52 8.20 2.83
C LEU A 58 -7.47 9.53 3.59
N LYS A 59 -7.46 10.65 2.86
CA LYS A 59 -7.41 11.97 3.47
C LYS A 59 -8.66 12.29 4.29
N ASN A 60 -9.78 11.66 3.94
CA ASN A 60 -11.04 11.89 4.63
C ASN A 60 -11.24 11.00 5.86
N ARG A 61 -10.32 10.10 6.12
CA ARG A 61 -10.37 9.27 7.32
C ARG A 61 -10.09 10.13 8.56
N ASN A 62 -10.70 9.75 9.67
CA ASN A 62 -10.51 10.45 10.93
C ASN A 62 -10.70 9.50 12.11
N ASN A 63 -10.56 10.03 13.32
CA ASN A 63 -10.78 9.29 14.57
C ASN A 63 -9.92 8.04 14.69
N GLY A 64 -8.67 8.14 14.22
CA GLY A 64 -7.71 7.05 14.34
C GLY A 64 -7.76 6.04 13.21
N SER A 65 -8.62 6.26 12.22
CA SER A 65 -8.74 5.33 11.09
C SER A 65 -7.80 5.66 9.93
N GLU A 66 -6.98 6.71 10.07
CA GLU A 66 -6.10 7.18 8.99
C GLU A 66 -5.11 6.11 8.54
N THR A 67 -4.65 5.29 9.45
CA THR A 67 -3.62 4.28 9.17
C THR A 67 -4.06 2.88 9.58
N LEU A 68 -5.30 2.52 9.24
CA LEU A 68 -5.86 1.22 9.62
C LEU A 68 -4.98 0.05 9.17
N PHE A 69 -4.62 0.02 7.90
CA PHE A 69 -3.84 -1.09 7.37
C PHE A 69 -2.42 -1.09 7.92
N LEU A 70 -1.80 0.08 8.02
CA LEU A 70 -0.45 0.18 8.57
C LEU A 70 -0.42 -0.26 10.02
N ASN A 71 -1.48 0.04 10.78
CA ASN A 71 -1.58 -0.42 12.16
C ASN A 71 -1.65 -1.95 12.21
N THR A 72 -2.38 -2.55 11.28
CA THR A 72 -2.46 -4.01 11.17
C THR A 72 -1.07 -4.60 10.88
N LEU A 73 -0.35 -4.00 9.94
CA LEU A 73 1.00 -4.46 9.61
C LEU A 73 1.93 -4.32 10.80
N LYS A 74 1.83 -3.22 11.50
CA LYS A 74 2.63 -2.97 12.70
C LYS A 74 2.38 -4.05 13.75
N GLU A 75 1.12 -4.35 14.02
CA GLU A 75 0.76 -5.35 15.02
C GLU A 75 1.24 -6.74 14.62
N LYS A 76 1.11 -7.09 13.35
CA LYS A 76 1.59 -8.39 12.86
C LYS A 76 3.09 -8.54 12.98
N LEU A 77 3.82 -7.50 12.64
CA LEU A 77 5.28 -7.52 12.76
C LEU A 77 5.68 -7.64 14.22
N LYS A 78 5.01 -6.90 15.09
CA LYS A 78 5.27 -6.91 16.53
C LYS A 78 5.04 -8.30 17.12
N GLU A 79 3.94 -8.94 16.75
CA GLU A 79 3.65 -10.32 17.17
C GLU A 79 4.77 -11.27 16.76
N TRP A 80 5.23 -11.15 15.53
CA TRP A 80 6.30 -11.99 15.02
C TRP A 80 7.61 -11.78 15.80
N ILE A 81 7.95 -10.52 16.07
CA ILE A 81 9.18 -10.17 16.80
C ILE A 81 9.19 -10.72 18.23
N THR A 82 8.03 -10.68 18.88
CA THR A 82 7.92 -11.07 20.29
C THR A 82 7.60 -12.55 20.48
N LYS A 83 7.55 -13.30 19.41
CA LYS A 83 7.18 -14.70 19.43
C LYS A 83 8.29 -15.59 19.99
#